data_ae81614dc217b838fafc82d5a464cb47
#
_entry.id   ae81614dc217b838fafc82d5a464cb47
#
_cell.length_a   1.000
_cell.length_b   1.000
_cell.length_c   1.000
_cell.angle_alpha   90.00
_cell.angle_beta   90.00
_cell.angle_gamma   90.00
#
_symmetry.space_group_name_H-M   'P 1'
#
loop_
_entity.id
_entity.type
_entity.pdbx_description
1 polymer ?
#
loop_
_entity_poly.entity_id
_entity_poly.type
_entity_poly.pdbx_seq_one_letter_code
_entity_poly.pdbx_strand_id
1 'polypeptide(L)'
;MKNLIFFCSFILLFSCGDKNGSFYSTLNDSKSSAIKVQLENYLSKNYEPMSSFYHDSLMLFVSGSNDTLSYSDVFEGIELHHTLFPNIDIPMQDGDIHVETSNYGKEVWSKAYFTWNAKGRFTKQTVSNTVHIAYRWAGDKVIEEHHYSDRTAFENEIRVYSKTNNK
;
A
#
# COMPACT_ATOMS: atom_id res chain seq x y z
N MET A 1 39.24 -3.74 63.18
CA MET A 1 37.94 -4.10 62.62
C MET A 1 37.48 -2.90 61.77
N LYS A 2 37.59 -3.00 60.45
CA LYS A 2 37.26 -1.89 59.49
C LYS A 2 35.91 -2.21 58.87
N ASN A 3 34.90 -1.40 59.15
CA ASN A 3 33.58 -1.51 58.55
C ASN A 3 33.65 -0.94 57.14
N LEU A 4 33.48 -1.81 56.14
CA LEU A 4 33.36 -1.42 54.73
C LEU A 4 31.89 -1.16 54.46
N ILE A 5 31.50 0.09 54.37
CA ILE A 5 30.17 0.52 53.99
C ILE A 5 30.07 0.41 52.47
N PHE A 6 29.28 -0.59 51.98
CA PHE A 6 28.98 -0.78 50.55
C PHE A 6 27.85 0.17 50.16
N PHE A 7 28.22 1.28 49.49
CA PHE A 7 27.26 2.27 48.95
C PHE A 7 26.66 1.74 47.65
N CYS A 8 25.49 1.10 47.76
CA CYS A 8 24.76 0.61 46.60
C CYS A 8 24.11 1.79 45.86
N SER A 9 24.78 2.27 44.80
CA SER A 9 24.28 3.35 43.97
C SER A 9 23.13 2.83 43.11
N PHE A 10 21.90 3.11 43.52
CA PHE A 10 20.67 2.76 42.77
C PHE A 10 20.50 3.77 41.63
N ILE A 11 21.00 3.41 40.44
CA ILE A 11 20.80 4.21 39.23
C ILE A 11 19.34 3.99 38.80
N LEU A 12 18.47 4.94 39.13
CA LEU A 12 17.14 5.06 38.58
C LEU A 12 17.25 5.44 37.10
N LEU A 13 17.15 4.45 36.22
CA LEU A 13 16.91 4.67 34.80
C LEU A 13 15.52 5.30 34.66
N PHE A 14 15.47 6.63 34.64
CA PHE A 14 14.28 7.33 34.16
C PHE A 14 14.15 7.02 32.66
N SER A 15 13.36 6.00 32.32
CA SER A 15 12.83 5.84 30.98
C SER A 15 12.01 7.06 30.67
N CYS A 16 12.53 7.93 29.83
CA CYS A 16 11.79 9.06 29.26
C CYS A 16 10.69 8.45 28.37
N GLY A 17 9.53 8.19 28.94
CA GLY A 17 8.34 7.83 28.18
C GLY A 17 7.86 9.07 27.43
N ASP A 18 8.05 9.10 26.12
CA ASP A 18 7.48 10.12 25.26
C ASP A 18 5.96 10.13 25.45
N LYS A 19 5.44 11.23 25.99
CA LYS A 19 4.00 11.47 26.20
C LYS A 19 3.25 11.78 24.90
N ASN A 20 3.92 11.72 23.75
CA ASN A 20 3.36 11.97 22.43
C ASN A 20 3.28 10.67 21.62
N GLY A 21 2.19 9.90 21.83
CA GLY A 21 1.79 8.79 20.98
C GLY A 21 2.80 7.64 20.96
N SER A 22 2.48 6.50 21.57
CA SER A 22 3.36 5.33 21.49
C SER A 22 3.49 4.88 20.04
N PHE A 23 4.75 4.80 19.56
CA PHE A 23 5.03 4.08 18.32
C PHE A 23 4.67 2.60 18.52
N TYR A 24 3.84 2.06 17.64
CA TYR A 24 3.58 0.62 17.57
C TYR A 24 3.38 0.18 16.12
N SER A 25 3.65 -1.07 15.86
CA SER A 25 3.39 -1.73 14.58
C SER A 25 2.58 -2.99 14.82
N THR A 26 1.66 -3.30 13.92
CA THR A 26 0.79 -4.48 13.96
C THR A 26 0.58 -5.06 12.57
N LEU A 27 0.39 -6.39 12.49
CA LEU A 27 0.17 -7.11 11.25
C LEU A 27 -1.30 -7.48 11.01
N ASN A 28 -2.13 -7.46 12.06
CA ASN A 28 -3.51 -7.96 12.02
C ASN A 28 -4.47 -6.97 12.69
N ASP A 29 -4.67 -5.83 12.08
CA ASP A 29 -5.63 -4.83 12.53
C ASP A 29 -6.74 -4.57 11.49
N SER A 30 -7.67 -3.67 11.82
CA SER A 30 -8.77 -3.30 10.93
C SER A 30 -8.29 -2.68 9.61
N LYS A 31 -7.16 -1.96 9.62
CA LYS A 31 -6.59 -1.32 8.43
C LYS A 31 -5.94 -2.35 7.51
N SER A 32 -5.23 -3.32 8.08
CA SER A 32 -4.70 -4.46 7.32
C SER A 32 -5.83 -5.25 6.64
N SER A 33 -6.94 -5.48 7.35
CA SER A 33 -8.12 -6.15 6.80
C SER A 33 -8.78 -5.31 5.70
N ALA A 34 -8.92 -3.99 5.89
CA ALA A 34 -9.48 -3.10 4.89
C ALA A 34 -8.68 -3.07 3.58
N ILE A 35 -7.33 -3.12 3.66
CA ILE A 35 -6.48 -3.20 2.47
C ILE A 35 -6.70 -4.51 1.72
N LYS A 36 -6.80 -5.66 2.41
CA LYS A 36 -7.07 -6.95 1.76
C LYS A 36 -8.41 -6.93 1.03
N VAL A 37 -9.47 -6.43 1.68
CA VAL A 37 -10.79 -6.25 1.05
C VAL A 37 -10.72 -5.30 -0.15
N GLN A 38 -9.91 -4.24 -0.06
CA GLN A 38 -9.71 -3.32 -1.19
C GLN A 38 -9.04 -4.00 -2.39
N LEU A 39 -8.06 -4.89 -2.18
CA LEU A 39 -7.45 -5.68 -3.25
C LEU A 39 -8.46 -6.66 -3.87
N GLU A 40 -9.35 -7.28 -3.07
CA GLU A 40 -10.44 -8.12 -3.58
C GLU A 40 -11.43 -7.32 -4.43
N ASN A 41 -11.79 -6.10 -4.00
CA ASN A 41 -12.64 -5.19 -4.77
C ASN A 41 -11.98 -4.77 -6.08
N TYR A 42 -10.67 -4.49 -6.06
CA TYR A 42 -9.90 -4.22 -7.28
C TYR A 42 -9.98 -5.38 -8.27
N LEU A 43 -9.73 -6.62 -7.82
CA LEU A 43 -9.78 -7.82 -8.67
C LEU A 43 -11.18 -8.06 -9.24
N SER A 44 -12.23 -7.83 -8.45
CA SER A 44 -13.63 -8.02 -8.85
C SER A 44 -14.24 -6.83 -9.58
N LYS A 45 -13.53 -5.72 -9.73
CA LYS A 45 -14.01 -4.43 -10.29
C LYS A 45 -15.22 -3.87 -9.53
N ASN A 46 -15.23 -4.05 -8.23
CA ASN A 46 -16.30 -3.56 -7.37
C ASN A 46 -15.98 -2.13 -6.88
N TYR A 47 -16.33 -1.13 -7.70
CA TYR A 47 -15.91 0.25 -7.48
C TYR A 47 -16.64 0.96 -6.34
N GLU A 48 -17.87 0.57 -6.02
CA GLU A 48 -18.66 1.23 -4.96
C GLU A 48 -18.00 1.09 -3.57
N PRO A 49 -17.65 -0.12 -3.07
CA PRO A 49 -16.89 -0.24 -1.84
C PRO A 49 -15.49 0.37 -1.91
N MET A 50 -14.84 0.33 -3.07
CA MET A 50 -13.54 0.98 -3.28
C MET A 50 -13.63 2.49 -3.01
N SER A 51 -14.72 3.14 -3.44
CA SER A 51 -14.91 4.58 -3.23
C SER A 51 -14.99 4.95 -1.75
N SER A 52 -15.52 4.08 -0.90
CA SER A 52 -15.62 4.32 0.54
C SER A 52 -14.29 4.17 1.28
N PHE A 53 -13.34 3.43 0.72
CA PHE A 53 -12.00 3.22 1.27
C PHE A 53 -11.13 4.48 1.16
N TYR A 54 -11.34 5.28 0.12
CA TYR A 54 -10.56 6.48 -0.15
C TYR A 54 -11.22 7.75 0.40
N HIS A 55 -10.38 8.71 0.76
CA HIS A 55 -10.82 10.07 1.07
C HIS A 55 -10.91 10.89 -0.24
N ASP A 56 -11.86 11.83 -0.32
CA ASP A 56 -12.07 12.67 -1.52
C ASP A 56 -10.84 13.52 -1.90
N SER A 57 -9.96 13.79 -0.92
CA SER A 57 -8.68 14.49 -1.12
C SER A 57 -7.50 13.52 -1.29
N LEU A 58 -7.73 12.31 -1.80
CA LEU A 58 -6.68 11.34 -2.04
C LEU A 58 -5.59 11.92 -2.97
N MET A 59 -4.35 11.66 -2.60
CA MET A 59 -3.16 11.86 -3.43
C MET A 59 -2.48 10.53 -3.65
N LEU A 60 -2.28 10.15 -4.91
CA LEU A 60 -1.58 8.93 -5.27
C LEU A 60 -0.28 9.26 -6.01
N PHE A 61 0.80 8.67 -5.54
CA PHE A 61 2.15 8.78 -6.09
C PHE A 61 2.59 7.44 -6.67
N VAL A 62 3.06 7.46 -7.90
CA VAL A 62 3.55 6.26 -8.58
C VAL A 62 5.04 6.38 -8.83
N SER A 63 5.82 5.41 -8.39
CA SER A 63 7.27 5.38 -8.60
C SER A 63 7.61 5.55 -10.08
N GLY A 64 8.56 6.47 -10.36
CA GLY A 64 8.96 6.79 -11.73
C GLY A 64 8.04 7.77 -12.47
N SER A 65 6.96 8.27 -11.83
CA SER A 65 6.15 9.39 -12.33
C SER A 65 6.42 10.65 -11.50
N ASN A 66 6.38 11.81 -12.14
CA ASN A 66 6.40 13.10 -11.46
C ASN A 66 4.98 13.64 -11.18
N ASP A 67 3.96 12.96 -11.69
CA ASP A 67 2.58 13.38 -11.55
C ASP A 67 1.99 12.84 -10.24
N THR A 68 1.21 13.67 -9.56
CA THR A 68 0.36 13.26 -8.45
C THR A 68 -1.03 13.01 -9.01
N LEU A 69 -1.56 11.82 -8.80
CA LEU A 69 -2.89 11.42 -9.24
C LEU A 69 -3.92 11.73 -8.15
N SER A 70 -5.10 12.17 -8.58
CA SER A 70 -6.24 12.48 -7.71
C SER A 70 -7.14 11.26 -7.48
N TYR A 71 -8.14 11.42 -6.63
CA TYR A 71 -9.20 10.43 -6.40
C TYR A 71 -9.84 9.91 -7.70
N SER A 72 -10.19 10.79 -8.66
CA SER A 72 -10.77 10.38 -9.95
C SER A 72 -9.79 9.61 -10.80
N ASP A 73 -8.53 10.03 -10.85
CA ASP A 73 -7.49 9.38 -11.67
C ASP A 73 -7.23 7.94 -11.24
N VAL A 74 -7.44 7.62 -9.94
CA VAL A 74 -7.30 6.23 -9.44
C VAL A 74 -8.28 5.30 -10.12
N PHE A 75 -9.56 5.68 -10.23
CA PHE A 75 -10.58 4.82 -10.84
C PHE A 75 -10.37 4.68 -12.35
N GLU A 76 -10.00 5.78 -13.04
CA GLU A 76 -9.62 5.72 -14.45
C GLU A 76 -8.41 4.80 -14.66
N GLY A 77 -7.41 4.88 -13.76
CA GLY A 77 -6.24 3.99 -13.76
C GLY A 77 -6.62 2.53 -13.56
N ILE A 78 -7.53 2.22 -12.65
CA ILE A 78 -8.01 0.84 -12.41
C ILE A 78 -8.74 0.29 -13.64
N GLU A 79 -9.60 1.08 -14.28
CA GLU A 79 -10.27 0.68 -15.51
C GLU A 79 -9.28 0.43 -16.66
N LEU A 80 -8.25 1.29 -16.76
CA LEU A 80 -7.18 1.08 -17.71
C LEU A 80 -6.40 -0.20 -17.43
N HIS A 81 -6.06 -0.51 -16.17
CA HIS A 81 -5.42 -1.77 -15.77
C HIS A 81 -6.21 -2.97 -16.28
N HIS A 82 -7.51 -3.03 -16.01
CA HIS A 82 -8.36 -4.14 -16.45
C HIS A 82 -8.61 -4.17 -17.96
N THR A 83 -8.49 -3.04 -18.64
CA THR A 83 -8.53 -2.97 -20.09
C THR A 83 -7.29 -3.58 -20.70
N LEU A 84 -6.13 -3.26 -20.17
CA LEU A 84 -4.83 -3.73 -20.64
C LEU A 84 -4.53 -5.17 -20.22
N PHE A 85 -4.98 -5.55 -19.02
CA PHE A 85 -4.74 -6.85 -18.39
C PHE A 85 -6.05 -7.49 -17.93
N PRO A 86 -6.78 -8.19 -18.83
CA PRO A 86 -8.12 -8.71 -18.52
C PRO A 86 -8.14 -9.79 -17.45
N ASN A 87 -7.01 -10.45 -17.19
CA ASN A 87 -6.85 -11.54 -16.23
C ASN A 87 -5.77 -11.16 -15.21
N ILE A 88 -6.11 -10.25 -14.32
CA ILE A 88 -5.26 -9.89 -13.18
C ILE A 88 -5.51 -10.92 -12.08
N ASP A 89 -4.44 -11.37 -11.45
CA ASP A 89 -4.45 -12.26 -10.30
C ASP A 89 -3.51 -11.73 -9.21
N ILE A 90 -4.02 -11.68 -8.00
CA ILE A 90 -3.24 -11.44 -6.78
C ILE A 90 -3.54 -12.64 -5.88
N PRO A 91 -2.56 -13.49 -5.57
CA PRO A 91 -2.78 -14.58 -4.62
C PRO A 91 -3.28 -14.04 -3.29
N MET A 92 -4.35 -14.64 -2.74
CA MET A 92 -5.05 -14.14 -1.54
C MET A 92 -5.00 -15.13 -0.36
N GLN A 93 -4.16 -16.17 -0.44
CA GLN A 93 -4.00 -17.14 0.65
C GLN A 93 -3.22 -16.52 1.82
N ASP A 94 -3.27 -17.17 2.98
CA ASP A 94 -2.53 -16.71 4.15
C ASP A 94 -1.02 -16.65 3.84
N GLY A 95 -0.44 -15.46 4.04
CA GLY A 95 0.96 -15.17 3.77
C GLY A 95 1.26 -14.56 2.40
N ASP A 96 0.33 -14.62 1.43
CA ASP A 96 0.55 -14.04 0.09
C ASP A 96 0.54 -12.51 0.10
N ILE A 97 -0.28 -11.93 0.98
CA ILE A 97 -0.34 -10.48 1.19
C ILE A 97 0.15 -10.16 2.59
N HIS A 98 1.28 -9.50 2.65
CA HIS A 98 1.83 -9.00 3.91
C HIS A 98 1.40 -7.53 4.08
N VAL A 99 0.68 -7.24 5.18
CA VAL A 99 0.30 -5.86 5.53
C VAL A 99 0.76 -5.55 6.93
N GLU A 100 1.51 -4.47 7.08
CA GLU A 100 1.96 -3.92 8.35
C GLU A 100 1.38 -2.52 8.53
N THR A 101 0.74 -2.26 9.68
CA THR A 101 0.28 -0.93 10.07
C THR A 101 1.16 -0.38 11.17
N SER A 102 1.69 0.82 10.97
CA SER A 102 2.56 1.52 11.92
C SER A 102 1.93 2.85 12.33
N ASN A 103 1.94 3.14 13.63
CA ASN A 103 1.51 4.42 14.19
C ASN A 103 2.76 5.23 14.58
N TYR A 104 2.90 6.39 13.99
CA TYR A 104 3.99 7.34 14.27
C TYR A 104 3.51 8.54 15.11
N GLY A 105 2.50 8.34 15.95
CA GLY A 105 1.91 9.32 16.86
C GLY A 105 0.85 10.19 16.19
N LYS A 106 1.20 10.98 15.20
CA LYS A 106 0.25 11.83 14.44
C LYS A 106 -0.18 11.22 13.12
N GLU A 107 0.57 10.26 12.62
CA GLU A 107 0.34 9.64 11.32
C GLU A 107 0.24 8.13 11.46
N VAL A 108 -0.72 7.56 10.77
CA VAL A 108 -0.89 6.11 10.65
C VAL A 108 -0.63 5.71 9.21
N TRP A 109 0.30 4.79 9.04
CA TRP A 109 0.67 4.24 7.74
C TRP A 109 0.51 2.73 7.73
N SER A 110 -0.06 2.21 6.65
CA SER A 110 0.00 0.78 6.36
C SER A 110 0.84 0.53 5.12
N LYS A 111 1.56 -0.60 5.10
CA LYS A 111 2.41 -1.02 3.97
C LYS A 111 1.98 -2.40 3.56
N ALA A 112 1.59 -2.54 2.31
CA ALA A 112 1.22 -3.83 1.72
C ALA A 112 2.29 -4.30 0.74
N TYR A 113 2.57 -5.60 0.78
CA TYR A 113 3.48 -6.30 -0.13
C TYR A 113 2.75 -7.52 -0.69
N PHE A 114 2.73 -7.65 -2.00
CA PHE A 114 2.08 -8.77 -2.67
C PHE A 114 2.65 -8.99 -4.07
N THR A 115 2.30 -10.11 -4.67
CA THR A 115 2.60 -10.39 -6.08
C THR A 115 1.39 -10.10 -6.95
N TRP A 116 1.57 -9.32 -8.00
CA TRP A 116 0.57 -9.01 -9.01
C TRP A 116 0.92 -9.75 -10.29
N ASN A 117 0.04 -10.64 -10.72
CA ASN A 117 0.19 -11.46 -11.91
C ASN A 117 -0.82 -11.05 -12.97
N ALA A 118 -0.40 -11.00 -14.22
CA ALA A 118 -1.30 -10.72 -15.33
C ALA A 118 -0.75 -11.19 -16.66
N LYS A 119 -1.61 -11.15 -17.68
CA LYS A 119 -1.21 -11.31 -19.09
C LYS A 119 -1.70 -10.12 -19.89
N GLY A 120 -0.78 -9.43 -20.56
CA GLY A 120 -1.11 -8.30 -21.41
C GLY A 120 -2.06 -8.67 -22.54
N ARG A 121 -3.08 -7.86 -22.77
CA ARG A 121 -4.07 -8.07 -23.83
C ARG A 121 -3.44 -7.93 -25.21
N PHE A 122 -2.56 -6.95 -25.39
CA PHE A 122 -2.00 -6.57 -26.69
C PHE A 122 -0.63 -7.19 -26.92
N THR A 123 0.25 -7.14 -25.95
CA THR A 123 1.61 -7.73 -26.03
C THR A 123 1.62 -9.24 -25.88
N LYS A 124 0.57 -9.83 -25.26
CA LYS A 124 0.50 -11.25 -24.87
C LYS A 124 1.56 -11.68 -23.83
N GLN A 125 2.32 -10.74 -23.31
CA GLN A 125 3.36 -10.99 -22.32
C GLN A 125 2.73 -11.35 -20.96
N THR A 126 3.24 -12.41 -20.35
CA THR A 126 2.92 -12.75 -18.95
C THR A 126 3.83 -11.93 -18.03
N VAL A 127 3.24 -11.37 -16.99
CA VAL A 127 3.88 -10.50 -16.00
C VAL A 127 3.67 -11.10 -14.63
N SER A 128 4.73 -11.14 -13.83
CA SER A 128 4.65 -11.39 -12.39
C SER A 128 5.47 -10.30 -11.72
N ASN A 129 4.83 -9.45 -10.94
CA ASN A 129 5.43 -8.22 -10.43
C ASN A 129 5.26 -8.15 -8.92
N THR A 130 6.36 -7.89 -8.20
CA THR A 130 6.28 -7.57 -6.77
C THR A 130 5.82 -6.12 -6.62
N VAL A 131 4.77 -5.93 -5.85
CA VAL A 131 4.17 -4.62 -5.60
C VAL A 131 4.30 -4.28 -4.13
N HIS A 132 4.70 -3.05 -3.86
CA HIS A 132 4.66 -2.44 -2.54
C HIS A 132 3.81 -1.18 -2.62
N ILE A 133 2.82 -1.07 -1.73
CA ILE A 133 2.00 0.13 -1.61
C ILE A 133 2.04 0.60 -0.15
N ALA A 134 2.33 1.89 0.04
CA ALA A 134 2.19 2.54 1.33
C ALA A 134 0.94 3.42 1.34
N TYR A 135 0.12 3.28 2.39
CA TYR A 135 -1.14 3.97 2.59
C TYR A 135 -1.08 4.86 3.82
N ARG A 136 -1.34 6.16 3.69
CA ARG A 136 -1.54 7.05 4.83
C ARG A 136 -3.02 7.21 5.13
N TRP A 137 -3.37 7.10 6.40
CA TRP A 137 -4.73 7.12 6.87
C TRP A 137 -5.13 8.46 7.48
N ALA A 138 -6.36 8.89 7.18
CA ALA A 138 -7.07 9.95 7.88
C ALA A 138 -8.36 9.33 8.48
N GLY A 139 -8.32 8.97 9.76
CA GLY A 139 -9.37 8.14 10.37
C GLY A 139 -9.40 6.74 9.74
N ASP A 140 -10.53 6.39 9.13
CA ASP A 140 -10.73 5.09 8.49
C ASP A 140 -10.62 5.15 6.95
N LYS A 141 -10.19 6.30 6.39
CA LYS A 141 -10.02 6.48 4.95
C LYS A 141 -8.57 6.72 4.59
N VAL A 142 -8.17 6.23 3.42
CA VAL A 142 -6.85 6.48 2.84
C VAL A 142 -6.84 7.86 2.17
N ILE A 143 -5.88 8.70 2.57
CA ILE A 143 -5.70 10.05 2.05
C ILE A 143 -4.44 10.19 1.17
N GLU A 144 -3.56 9.20 1.24
CA GLU A 144 -2.34 9.19 0.43
C GLU A 144 -1.90 7.76 0.15
N GLU A 145 -1.48 7.49 -1.09
CA GLU A 145 -0.92 6.23 -1.52
C GLU A 145 0.41 6.43 -2.25
N HIS A 146 1.35 5.53 -2.00
CA HIS A 146 2.61 5.46 -2.75
C HIS A 146 2.77 4.07 -3.34
N HIS A 147 2.78 3.97 -4.66
CA HIS A 147 2.94 2.73 -5.40
C HIS A 147 4.37 2.53 -5.86
N TYR A 148 4.94 1.38 -5.54
CA TYR A 148 6.26 0.96 -5.95
C TYR A 148 6.16 -0.39 -6.66
N SER A 149 6.47 -0.41 -7.95
CA SER A 149 6.48 -1.61 -8.78
C SER A 149 7.29 -1.39 -10.05
N ASP A 150 7.67 -2.47 -10.73
CA ASP A 150 8.20 -2.37 -12.09
C ASP A 150 7.06 -2.05 -13.08
N ARG A 151 7.14 -0.92 -13.74
CA ARG A 151 6.14 -0.42 -14.70
C ARG A 151 6.40 -0.82 -16.14
N THR A 152 7.53 -1.47 -16.43
CA THR A 152 7.98 -1.75 -17.80
C THR A 152 6.92 -2.49 -18.62
N ALA A 153 6.28 -3.51 -18.05
CA ALA A 153 5.24 -4.28 -18.73
C ALA A 153 3.97 -3.45 -18.98
N PHE A 154 3.57 -2.62 -18.01
CA PHE A 154 2.42 -1.72 -18.13
C PHE A 154 2.65 -0.68 -19.22
N GLU A 155 3.80 -0.02 -19.24
CA GLU A 155 4.17 0.97 -20.24
C GLU A 155 4.26 0.39 -21.67
N ASN A 156 4.78 -0.86 -21.76
CA ASN A 156 4.79 -1.58 -23.03
C ASN A 156 3.36 -1.87 -23.53
N GLU A 157 2.47 -2.29 -22.64
CA GLU A 157 1.09 -2.58 -22.98
C GLU A 157 0.35 -1.32 -23.45
N ILE A 158 0.49 -0.19 -22.75
CA ILE A 158 -0.03 1.12 -23.17
C ILE A 158 0.47 1.50 -24.55
N ARG A 159 1.76 1.35 -24.79
CA ARG A 159 2.38 1.71 -26.08
C ARG A 159 1.80 0.91 -27.25
N VAL A 160 1.54 -0.38 -27.06
CA VAL A 160 0.92 -1.23 -28.10
C VAL A 160 -0.56 -0.90 -28.26
N TYR A 161 -1.29 -0.71 -27.16
CA TYR A 161 -2.69 -0.28 -27.14
C TYR A 161 -2.90 1.02 -27.93
N SER A 162 -2.10 2.05 -27.66
CA SER A 162 -2.20 3.35 -28.32
C SER A 162 -1.97 3.26 -29.84
N LYS A 163 -1.00 2.41 -30.28
CA LYS A 163 -0.76 2.17 -31.71
C LYS A 163 -1.89 1.44 -32.42
N THR A 164 -2.67 0.65 -31.68
CA THR A 164 -3.78 -0.15 -32.22
C THR A 164 -5.04 0.71 -32.41
N ASN A 165 -5.27 1.67 -31.48
CA ASN A 165 -6.46 2.51 -31.48
C ASN A 165 -6.32 3.83 -32.28
N ASN A 166 -5.11 4.21 -32.68
CA ASN A 166 -4.85 5.39 -33.51
C ASN A 166 -4.75 5.07 -35.00
N LYS A 167 -5.24 3.90 -35.44
CA LYS A 167 -5.45 3.52 -36.83
C LYS A 167 -6.93 3.62 -37.21
#